data_be18de5f4d2fe98154ea9e3e2986a3b4
#
_entry.id   be18de5f4d2fe98154ea9e3e2986a3b4
#
_cell.length_a   1.000
_cell.length_b   1.000
_cell.length_c   1.000
_cell.angle_alpha   90.00
_cell.angle_beta   90.00
_cell.angle_gamma   90.00
#
_symmetry.space_group_name_H-M   'P 1'
#
loop_
_entity.id
_entity.type
_entity.pdbx_description
1 polymer ?
#
loop_
_entity_poly.entity_id
_entity_poly.type
_entity_poly.pdbx_seq_one_letter_code
_entity_poly.pdbx_strand_id
1 'polypeptide(L)'
;MLMTHTADTVEEYIAALPVPRRKAISAIREVILQNIDPAFEEGIQYGMISYYVPFSAYPAGYHCDPTKQVNFASLGSQKNHMAMYLMCVYGNPSQEKLFRDDWAQSGKKLDMGKSCVRFKRLEDVALEAVANVVGRVSMTKYLEHYVAALDAMAAKKKAK
;
A
#
# COMPACT_ATOMS: atom_id res chain seq x y z
N MET A 1 2.87 23.72 0.71
CA MET A 1 3.95 23.48 1.67
C MET A 1 4.20 21.98 1.75
N LEU A 2 5.43 21.63 1.55
CA LEU A 2 5.85 20.27 1.76
C LEU A 2 5.70 19.94 3.23
N MET A 3 4.77 19.07 3.53
CA MET A 3 4.60 18.56 4.87
C MET A 3 5.63 17.47 5.08
N THR A 4 6.81 17.86 5.50
CA THR A 4 7.76 16.88 6.03
C THR A 4 7.27 16.47 7.40
N HIS A 5 6.40 15.49 7.43
CA HIS A 5 6.00 14.89 8.69
C HIS A 5 7.11 13.95 9.13
N THR A 6 7.72 14.31 10.24
CA THR A 6 8.59 13.42 10.98
C THR A 6 7.75 12.67 12.03
N ALA A 7 6.60 12.13 11.61
CA ALA A 7 5.79 11.32 12.51
C ALA A 7 6.47 9.96 12.69
N ASP A 8 6.60 9.53 13.92
CA ASP A 8 7.16 8.21 14.26
C ASP A 8 6.08 7.15 14.40
N THR A 9 4.84 7.57 14.63
CA THR A 9 3.69 6.65 14.78
C THR A 9 2.56 7.03 13.84
N VAL A 10 1.70 6.06 13.56
CA VAL A 10 0.51 6.26 12.73
C VAL A 10 -0.42 7.29 13.37
N GLU A 11 -0.58 7.24 14.69
CA GLU A 11 -1.42 8.16 15.44
C GLU A 11 -0.94 9.60 15.32
N GLU A 12 0.37 9.81 15.42
CA GLU A 12 0.99 11.14 15.22
C GLU A 12 0.78 11.63 13.80
N TYR A 13 0.95 10.73 12.83
CA TYR A 13 0.76 11.05 11.41
C TYR A 13 -0.66 11.58 11.17
N ILE A 14 -1.66 10.85 11.65
CA ILE A 14 -3.07 11.21 11.46
C ILE A 14 -3.40 12.51 12.20
N ALA A 15 -2.92 12.66 13.43
CA ALA A 15 -3.21 13.83 14.27
C ALA A 15 -2.70 15.13 13.64
N ALA A 16 -1.64 15.07 12.85
CA ALA A 16 -1.05 16.22 12.19
C ALA A 16 -1.79 16.64 10.91
N LEU A 17 -2.73 15.85 10.41
CA LEU A 17 -3.45 16.15 9.18
C LEU A 17 -4.59 17.17 9.38
N PRO A 18 -4.91 17.97 8.35
CA PRO A 18 -6.13 18.78 8.35
C PRO A 18 -7.37 17.88 8.52
N VAL A 19 -8.42 18.42 9.13
CA VAL A 19 -9.61 17.64 9.50
C VAL A 19 -10.21 16.83 8.34
N PRO A 20 -10.42 17.39 7.13
CA PRO A 20 -10.99 16.60 6.03
C PRO A 20 -10.10 15.42 5.63
N ARG A 21 -8.80 15.63 5.60
CA ARG A 21 -7.84 14.57 5.25
C ARG A 21 -7.72 13.55 6.38
N ARG A 22 -7.78 14.00 7.62
CA ARG A 22 -7.75 13.11 8.78
C ARG A 22 -8.92 12.12 8.72
N LYS A 23 -10.11 12.60 8.39
CA LYS A 23 -11.30 11.74 8.26
C LYS A 23 -11.13 10.72 7.14
N ALA A 24 -10.66 11.17 5.97
CA ALA A 24 -10.46 10.29 4.82
C ALA A 24 -9.41 9.21 5.11
N ILE A 25 -8.26 9.62 5.60
CA ILE A 25 -7.15 8.70 5.91
C ILE A 25 -7.57 7.71 7.01
N SER A 26 -8.24 8.18 8.06
CA SER A 26 -8.70 7.30 9.14
C SER A 26 -9.70 6.25 8.66
N ALA A 27 -10.63 6.65 7.78
CA ALA A 27 -11.63 5.73 7.23
C ALA A 27 -10.97 4.66 6.36
N ILE A 28 -10.04 5.04 5.51
CA ILE A 28 -9.32 4.09 4.65
C ILE A 28 -8.43 3.16 5.49
N ARG A 29 -7.73 3.72 6.48
CA ARG A 29 -6.93 2.93 7.42
C ARG A 29 -7.78 1.83 8.06
N GLU A 30 -8.96 2.19 8.55
CA GLU A 30 -9.86 1.24 9.20
C GLU A 30 -10.27 0.11 8.25
N VAL A 31 -10.61 0.43 7.01
CA VAL A 31 -10.94 -0.56 5.98
C VAL A 31 -9.76 -1.51 5.75
N ILE A 32 -8.55 -0.97 5.65
CA ILE A 32 -7.35 -1.78 5.47
C ILE A 32 -7.15 -2.72 6.66
N LEU A 33 -7.19 -2.19 7.88
CA LEU A 33 -6.96 -2.99 9.10
C LEU A 33 -7.99 -4.09 9.29
N GLN A 34 -9.24 -3.87 8.86
CA GLN A 34 -10.30 -4.87 8.96
C GLN A 34 -10.15 -6.02 7.96
N ASN A 35 -9.38 -5.82 6.89
CA ASN A 35 -9.33 -6.78 5.78
C ASN A 35 -7.95 -7.36 5.51
N ILE A 36 -6.90 -6.68 5.91
CA ILE A 36 -5.52 -7.13 5.67
C ILE A 36 -5.17 -8.34 6.52
N ASP A 37 -4.30 -9.21 5.99
CA ASP A 37 -3.75 -10.33 6.78
C ASP A 37 -3.04 -9.75 8.01
N PRO A 38 -3.43 -10.17 9.23
CA PRO A 38 -2.83 -9.64 10.46
C PRO A 38 -1.34 -9.96 10.63
N ALA A 39 -0.78 -10.81 9.79
CA ALA A 39 0.66 -11.08 9.79
C ALA A 39 1.48 -9.88 9.32
N PHE A 40 0.89 -8.97 8.52
CA PHE A 40 1.54 -7.72 8.18
C PHE A 40 1.56 -6.77 9.39
N GLU A 41 2.60 -5.96 9.49
CA GLU A 41 2.69 -4.92 10.51
C GLU A 41 2.33 -3.56 9.92
N GLU A 42 1.77 -2.68 10.75
CA GLU A 42 1.50 -1.29 10.43
C GLU A 42 2.55 -0.40 11.09
N GLY A 43 3.03 0.59 10.37
CA GLY A 43 3.97 1.57 10.90
C GLY A 43 4.19 2.71 9.93
N ILE A 44 5.26 3.45 10.11
CA ILE A 44 5.63 4.54 9.23
C ILE A 44 6.81 4.10 8.37
N GLN A 45 6.63 4.17 7.03
CA GLN A 45 7.69 4.00 6.05
C GLN A 45 7.55 5.11 5.01
N TYR A 46 8.66 5.65 4.55
CA TYR A 46 8.67 6.70 3.52
C TYR A 46 7.78 7.90 3.88
N GLY A 47 7.67 8.20 5.18
CA GLY A 47 6.83 9.30 5.65
C GLY A 47 5.33 9.07 5.50
N MET A 48 4.88 7.82 5.39
CA MET A 48 3.47 7.45 5.21
C MET A 48 3.08 6.30 6.12
N ILE A 49 1.77 6.17 6.34
CA ILE A 49 1.21 4.96 6.98
C ILE A 49 1.49 3.79 6.03
N SER A 50 2.11 2.75 6.53
CA SER A 50 2.55 1.63 5.70
C SER A 50 2.25 0.29 6.35
N TYR A 51 2.02 -0.70 5.51
CA TYR A 51 1.77 -2.09 5.89
C TYR A 51 2.86 -2.91 5.23
N TYR A 52 3.58 -3.71 6.02
CA TYR A 52 4.80 -4.34 5.53
C TYR A 52 5.03 -5.70 6.18
N VAL A 53 5.91 -6.46 5.56
CA VAL A 53 6.35 -7.76 6.07
C VAL A 53 7.36 -7.50 7.19
N PRO A 54 7.09 -7.95 8.43
CA PRO A 54 8.03 -7.73 9.52
C PRO A 54 9.34 -8.47 9.27
N PHE A 55 10.43 -7.95 9.81
CA PHE A 55 11.75 -8.62 9.70
C PHE A 55 11.73 -10.01 10.31
N SER A 56 10.89 -10.27 11.31
CA SER A 56 10.74 -11.61 11.88
C SER A 56 10.26 -12.64 10.85
N ALA A 57 9.49 -12.22 9.86
CA ALA A 57 9.01 -13.10 8.80
C ALA A 57 9.93 -13.12 7.58
N TYR A 58 10.63 -12.02 7.31
CA TYR A 58 11.55 -11.92 6.18
C TYR A 58 12.76 -11.05 6.55
N PRO A 59 13.78 -11.64 7.19
CA PRO A 59 14.92 -10.87 7.69
C PRO A 59 15.76 -10.16 6.62
N ALA A 60 15.71 -10.63 5.37
CA ALA A 60 16.47 -10.02 4.29
C ALA A 60 16.01 -8.60 3.97
N GLY A 61 14.75 -8.28 4.26
CA GLY A 61 14.19 -6.95 4.00
C GLY A 61 14.01 -6.64 2.52
N TYR A 62 13.84 -5.37 2.23
CA TYR A 62 13.62 -4.91 0.85
C TYR A 62 14.92 -5.03 0.05
N HIS A 63 14.85 -5.59 -1.16
CA HIS A 63 16.03 -5.89 -1.96
C HIS A 63 16.85 -4.65 -2.36
N CYS A 64 16.20 -3.50 -2.51
CA CYS A 64 16.89 -2.24 -2.82
C CYS A 64 17.46 -1.53 -1.59
N ASP A 65 16.90 -1.83 -0.41
CA ASP A 65 17.34 -1.25 0.86
C ASP A 65 17.04 -2.23 2.00
N PRO A 66 17.98 -3.11 2.36
CA PRO A 66 17.73 -4.13 3.39
C PRO A 66 17.46 -3.58 4.78
N THR A 67 17.64 -2.29 5.01
CA THR A 67 17.27 -1.64 6.28
C THR A 67 15.78 -1.40 6.40
N LYS A 68 15.03 -1.63 5.32
CA LYS A 68 13.58 -1.45 5.25
C LYS A 68 12.88 -2.79 5.11
N GLN A 69 11.72 -2.92 5.73
CA GLN A 69 10.84 -4.07 5.51
C GLN A 69 10.22 -3.99 4.11
N VAL A 70 9.82 -5.15 3.58
CA VAL A 70 9.14 -5.22 2.29
C VAL A 70 7.75 -4.63 2.42
N ASN A 71 7.47 -3.57 1.68
CA ASN A 71 6.19 -2.87 1.72
C ASN A 71 5.10 -3.64 0.97
N PHE A 72 3.90 -3.67 1.54
CA PHE A 72 2.71 -4.26 0.92
C PHE A 72 1.75 -3.18 0.42
N ALA A 73 1.52 -2.16 1.24
CA ALA A 73 0.66 -1.04 0.91
C ALA A 73 1.04 0.17 1.76
N SER A 74 0.80 1.36 1.23
CA SER A 74 1.00 2.60 1.96
C SER A 74 -0.15 3.57 1.70
N LEU A 75 -0.39 4.47 2.66
CA LEU A 75 -1.46 5.45 2.61
C LEU A 75 -0.90 6.78 3.09
N GLY A 76 -0.98 7.80 2.25
CA GLY A 76 -0.36 9.08 2.58
C GLY A 76 -1.15 10.29 2.12
N SER A 77 -0.89 11.40 2.82
CA SER A 77 -1.39 12.72 2.47
C SER A 77 -0.25 13.48 1.82
N GLN A 78 -0.44 13.88 0.57
CA GLN A 78 0.57 14.59 -0.20
C GLN A 78 0.11 16.02 -0.51
N LYS A 79 0.96 16.82 -1.12
CA LYS A 79 0.70 18.25 -1.32
C LYS A 79 -0.66 18.53 -2.00
N ASN A 80 -0.91 17.87 -3.13
CA ASN A 80 -2.08 18.16 -3.96
C ASN A 80 -3.17 17.10 -3.89
N HIS A 81 -2.92 15.98 -3.23
CA HIS A 81 -3.84 14.86 -3.14
C HIS A 81 -3.43 13.90 -2.02
N MET A 82 -4.30 12.96 -1.72
CA MET A 82 -3.96 11.80 -0.93
C MET A 82 -3.68 10.64 -1.88
N ALA A 83 -2.94 9.64 -1.42
CA ALA A 83 -2.58 8.51 -2.27
C ALA A 83 -2.51 7.21 -1.48
N MET A 84 -2.88 6.12 -2.15
CA MET A 84 -2.58 4.76 -1.71
C MET A 84 -1.55 4.18 -2.67
N TYR A 85 -0.53 3.54 -2.13
CA TYR A 85 0.46 2.80 -2.90
C TYR A 85 0.21 1.32 -2.67
N LEU A 86 -0.31 0.64 -3.68
CA LEU A 86 -0.74 -0.75 -3.57
C LEU A 86 0.31 -1.66 -4.20
N MET A 87 1.37 -1.95 -3.45
CA MET A 87 2.42 -2.85 -3.93
C MET A 87 1.89 -4.26 -4.14
N CYS A 88 0.77 -4.61 -3.50
CA CYS A 88 0.10 -5.89 -3.70
C CYS A 88 -0.40 -6.11 -5.13
N VAL A 89 -0.58 -5.05 -5.93
CA VAL A 89 -0.94 -5.19 -7.35
C VAL A 89 0.25 -4.92 -8.29
N TYR A 90 1.31 -4.31 -7.78
CA TYR A 90 2.48 -4.00 -8.59
C TYR A 90 3.15 -5.29 -9.09
N GLY A 91 3.33 -5.38 -10.41
CA GLY A 91 3.92 -6.57 -10.99
C GLY A 91 3.03 -7.81 -10.90
N ASN A 92 1.74 -7.65 -10.59
CA ASN A 92 0.77 -8.74 -10.49
C ASN A 92 -0.47 -8.40 -11.32
N PRO A 93 -0.44 -8.66 -12.64
CA PRO A 93 -1.53 -8.26 -13.54
C PRO A 93 -2.90 -8.81 -13.18
N SER A 94 -2.98 -10.01 -12.62
CA SER A 94 -4.26 -10.60 -12.23
C SER A 94 -4.88 -9.85 -11.05
N GLN A 95 -4.08 -9.47 -10.06
CA GLN A 95 -4.57 -8.68 -8.93
C GLN A 95 -4.92 -7.26 -9.35
N GLU A 96 -4.14 -6.67 -10.24
CA GLU A 96 -4.46 -5.34 -10.78
C GLU A 96 -5.80 -5.35 -11.50
N LYS A 97 -6.05 -6.37 -12.33
CA LYS A 97 -7.31 -6.49 -13.07
C LYS A 97 -8.49 -6.61 -12.12
N LEU A 98 -8.39 -7.46 -11.09
CA LEU A 98 -9.45 -7.63 -10.11
C LEU A 98 -9.73 -6.32 -9.36
N PHE A 99 -8.70 -5.59 -8.98
CA PHE A 99 -8.84 -4.30 -8.32
C PHE A 99 -9.54 -3.27 -9.22
N ARG A 100 -9.14 -3.17 -10.48
CA ARG A 100 -9.75 -2.24 -11.44
C ARG A 100 -11.22 -2.60 -11.71
N ASP A 101 -11.52 -3.89 -11.80
CA ASP A 101 -12.89 -4.37 -12.00
C ASP A 101 -13.77 -4.03 -10.79
N ASP A 102 -13.26 -4.27 -9.58
CA ASP A 102 -13.98 -3.92 -8.35
C ASP A 102 -14.22 -2.41 -8.25
N TRP A 103 -13.22 -1.61 -8.58
CA TRP A 103 -13.36 -0.16 -8.56
C TRP A 103 -14.42 0.31 -9.56
N ALA A 104 -14.41 -0.26 -10.76
CA ALA A 104 -15.37 0.08 -11.81
C ALA A 104 -16.82 -0.16 -11.37
N GLN A 105 -17.05 -1.18 -10.56
CA GLN A 105 -18.40 -1.48 -10.04
C GLN A 105 -18.93 -0.37 -9.14
N SER A 106 -18.06 0.43 -8.52
CA SER A 106 -18.49 1.57 -7.71
C SER A 106 -19.03 2.73 -8.53
N GLY A 107 -18.76 2.76 -9.83
CA GLY A 107 -19.06 3.89 -10.71
C GLY A 107 -18.13 5.08 -10.50
N LYS A 108 -17.17 4.99 -9.60
CA LYS A 108 -16.23 6.08 -9.31
C LYS A 108 -15.05 6.07 -10.28
N LYS A 109 -14.55 7.24 -10.62
CA LYS A 109 -13.38 7.37 -11.47
C LYS A 109 -12.13 6.88 -10.73
N LEU A 110 -11.30 6.11 -11.41
CA LEU A 110 -10.02 5.63 -10.87
C LEU A 110 -8.88 6.44 -11.46
N ASP A 111 -8.14 7.14 -10.61
CA ASP A 111 -6.90 7.80 -10.98
C ASP A 111 -5.74 6.96 -10.46
N MET A 112 -5.18 6.13 -11.32
CA MET A 112 -4.18 5.16 -10.93
C MET A 112 -3.03 5.06 -11.92
N GLY A 113 -1.80 5.08 -11.40
CA GLY A 113 -0.60 4.69 -12.13
C GLY A 113 -0.34 3.19 -11.99
N LYS A 114 0.91 2.76 -11.87
CA LYS A 114 1.26 1.33 -11.75
C LYS A 114 0.82 0.72 -10.42
N SER A 115 0.94 1.49 -9.35
CA SER A 115 0.55 1.06 -7.99
C SER A 115 -0.05 2.19 -7.17
N CYS A 116 0.04 3.42 -7.65
CA CYS A 116 -0.39 4.62 -6.93
C CYS A 116 -1.81 5.00 -7.34
N VAL A 117 -2.72 5.01 -6.36
CA VAL A 117 -4.08 5.49 -6.53
C VAL A 117 -4.19 6.85 -5.87
N ARG A 118 -4.54 7.87 -6.64
CA ARG A 118 -4.65 9.25 -6.16
C ARG A 118 -6.10 9.64 -5.97
N PHE A 119 -6.39 10.39 -4.91
CA PHE A 119 -7.75 10.86 -4.62
C PHE A 119 -7.67 12.15 -3.80
N LYS A 120 -8.73 12.95 -3.86
CA LYS A 120 -8.81 14.23 -3.14
C LYS A 120 -9.81 14.19 -1.98
N ARG A 121 -10.82 13.32 -2.07
CA ARG A 121 -11.88 13.20 -1.07
C ARG A 121 -12.20 11.75 -0.82
N LEU A 122 -12.68 11.45 0.39
CA LEU A 122 -13.09 10.09 0.74
C LEU A 122 -14.17 9.57 -0.22
N GLU A 123 -15.08 10.42 -0.66
CA GLU A 123 -16.18 10.07 -1.56
C GLU A 123 -15.69 9.56 -2.92
N ASP A 124 -14.46 9.89 -3.28
CA ASP A 124 -13.86 9.45 -4.55
C ASP A 124 -13.30 8.03 -4.46
N VAL A 125 -13.22 7.46 -3.26
CA VAL A 125 -12.57 6.15 -3.02
C VAL A 125 -13.61 5.04 -2.99
N ALA A 126 -13.37 4.00 -3.81
CA ALA A 126 -14.15 2.76 -3.77
C ALA A 126 -13.65 1.88 -2.62
N LEU A 127 -14.18 2.09 -1.43
CA LEU A 127 -13.71 1.42 -0.21
C LEU A 127 -13.81 -0.09 -0.30
N GLU A 128 -14.83 -0.62 -0.98
CA GLU A 128 -14.97 -2.06 -1.16
C GLU A 128 -13.84 -2.65 -2.00
N ALA A 129 -13.42 -1.93 -3.03
CA ALA A 129 -12.28 -2.35 -3.86
C ALA A 129 -10.99 -2.38 -3.03
N VAL A 130 -10.80 -1.40 -2.15
CA VAL A 130 -9.66 -1.36 -1.23
C VAL A 130 -9.69 -2.55 -0.28
N ALA A 131 -10.85 -2.82 0.34
CA ALA A 131 -11.05 -3.94 1.23
C ALA A 131 -10.69 -5.26 0.55
N ASN A 132 -11.17 -5.46 -0.67
CA ASN A 132 -10.95 -6.67 -1.43
C ASN A 132 -9.48 -6.86 -1.81
N VAL A 133 -8.82 -5.82 -2.30
CA VAL A 133 -7.43 -5.95 -2.78
C VAL A 133 -6.47 -6.26 -1.64
N VAL A 134 -6.62 -5.62 -0.48
CA VAL A 134 -5.72 -5.88 0.65
C VAL A 134 -6.01 -7.22 1.31
N GLY A 135 -7.24 -7.72 1.20
CA GLY A 135 -7.65 -9.00 1.80
C GLY A 135 -7.38 -10.22 0.95
N ARG A 136 -7.16 -10.06 -0.37
CA ARG A 136 -6.99 -11.19 -1.29
C ARG A 136 -5.65 -11.89 -1.15
N VAL A 137 -4.62 -11.17 -0.76
CA VAL A 137 -3.26 -11.70 -0.77
C VAL A 137 -2.74 -11.79 0.66
N SER A 138 -2.54 -13.03 1.13
CA SER A 138 -1.91 -13.25 2.44
C SER A 138 -0.43 -12.85 2.40
N MET A 139 0.15 -12.64 3.58
CA MET A 139 1.58 -12.33 3.68
C MET A 139 2.43 -13.44 3.07
N THR A 140 2.07 -14.69 3.30
CA THR A 140 2.79 -15.86 2.72
C THR A 140 2.77 -15.80 1.19
N LYS A 141 1.60 -15.57 0.61
CA LYS A 141 1.45 -15.47 -0.85
C LYS A 141 2.20 -14.27 -1.41
N TYR A 142 2.14 -13.16 -0.72
CA TYR A 142 2.87 -11.95 -1.14
C TYR A 142 4.37 -12.19 -1.15
N LEU A 143 4.90 -12.81 -0.10
CA LEU A 143 6.34 -13.15 -0.03
C LEU A 143 6.75 -14.14 -1.11
N GLU A 144 5.94 -15.17 -1.37
CA GLU A 144 6.21 -16.12 -2.46
C GLU A 144 6.32 -15.41 -3.80
N HIS A 145 5.39 -14.50 -4.07
CA HIS A 145 5.40 -13.70 -5.29
C HIS A 145 6.62 -12.78 -5.35
N TYR A 146 6.94 -12.13 -4.23
CA TYR A 146 8.09 -11.22 -4.13
C TYR A 146 9.42 -11.95 -4.39
N VAL A 147 9.63 -13.07 -3.73
CA VAL A 147 10.84 -13.89 -3.89
C VAL A 147 10.95 -14.44 -5.31
N ALA A 148 9.85 -14.91 -5.87
CA ALA A 148 9.83 -15.40 -7.26
C ALA A 148 10.20 -14.29 -8.25
N ALA A 149 9.74 -13.07 -8.02
CA ALA A 149 10.10 -11.92 -8.86
C ALA A 149 11.59 -11.58 -8.76
N LEU A 150 12.18 -11.67 -7.56
CA LEU A 150 13.61 -11.46 -7.38
C LEU A 150 14.44 -12.55 -8.08
N ASP A 151 14.02 -13.80 -7.99
CA ASP A 151 14.69 -14.93 -8.66
C ASP A 151 14.65 -14.76 -10.19
N ALA A 152 13.51 -14.31 -10.73
CA ALA A 152 13.37 -14.03 -12.15
C ALA A 152 14.28 -12.89 -12.59
N MET A 153 14.44 -11.84 -11.77
CA MET A 153 15.36 -10.73 -12.07
C MET A 153 16.82 -11.21 -12.06
N ALA A 154 17.20 -12.06 -11.10
CA ALA A 154 18.54 -12.63 -11.02
C ALA A 154 18.84 -13.51 -12.24
N ALA A 155 17.87 -14.32 -12.69
CA ALA A 155 18.02 -15.17 -13.87
C ALA A 155 18.21 -14.31 -15.13
N LYS A 156 17.48 -13.21 -15.29
CA LYS A 156 17.66 -12.28 -16.42
C LYS A 156 19.04 -11.63 -16.44
N LYS A 157 19.58 -11.27 -15.26
CA LYS A 157 20.94 -10.70 -15.18
C LYS A 157 22.01 -11.70 -15.59
N LYS A 158 21.84 -12.98 -15.26
CA LYS A 158 22.80 -14.04 -15.63
C LYS A 158 22.73 -14.38 -17.13
N ALA A 159 21.60 -14.15 -17.77
CA ALA A 159 21.40 -14.43 -19.20
C ALA A 159 21.96 -13.34 -20.13
N LYS A 160 22.39 -12.19 -19.58
CA LYS A 160 23.05 -11.13 -20.34
C LYS A 160 24.58 -11.30 -20.27
#